data_7683c0db8c2b9bd19179cad1a8ac5c4e
#
_entry.id   7683c0db8c2b9bd19179cad1a8ac5c4e
#
_cell.length_a   1.000
_cell.length_b   1.000
_cell.length_c   1.000
_cell.angle_alpha   90.00
_cell.angle_beta   90.00
_cell.angle_gamma   90.00
#
_symmetry.space_group_name_H-M   'P 1'
#
loop_
_entity.id
_entity.type
_entity.pdbx_description
1 polymer ?
#
loop_
_entity_poly.entity_id
_entity_poly.type
_entity_poly.pdbx_seq_one_letter_code
_entity_poly.pdbx_strand_id
1 'polypeptide(L)'
;MKNRIILLLSVILTTMISCRTQSVKEVDICIYGGTSAGVIAAYTAQQSGKSVLLIEPGRHLGGMSSGGLGFTDIGNKYVVQGLALDFYRRLGTHYGKLEQWIFEPSVAETIFKDYIKRAGIEVWYENRLSDVEKQRNSITTITLEDSKHPNHTTNRKVRAKVFIDCSYEGDLMAKSGVSYIVGREANSQYGETYNGVELMDRHQFPDGIDPYKIKGDSTSGLIYGINPAPVNSNGTGDKKVQAYNFRITLTNRPENRIPITKPDNYNPSRYELLLRLKELHPWNKHTDVFIWSDMPNGKTDINNFGGFSTDVIGENWNYPDADYEERARIWKFHEDYTKGLLYFVGHDERIPESIRNQMLEWGYPKDEYTDNGHWTHQLYVREARRMIGELVMTQHHCQGRETVTDGIGWAAYTMDSHNCDRHIVNGMVKNEGNVEIGGFSPYPISYRAITPKQNEVQNLLVPVCLSTSHIAYG
;
A
#
# COMPACT_ATOMS: atom_id res chain seq x y z
N MET A 1 -90.29 -15.16 -12.15
CA MET A 1 -89.24 -14.23 -12.64
C MET A 1 -88.36 -13.91 -11.46
N LYS A 2 -87.17 -14.50 -11.38
CA LYS A 2 -86.21 -14.35 -10.28
C LYS A 2 -85.03 -13.53 -10.73
N ASN A 3 -84.91 -12.33 -10.18
CA ASN A 3 -83.75 -11.48 -10.37
C ASN A 3 -82.55 -12.01 -9.61
N ARG A 4 -81.45 -12.35 -10.27
CA ARG A 4 -80.16 -12.61 -9.63
C ARG A 4 -79.32 -11.36 -9.68
N ILE A 5 -79.04 -10.80 -8.50
CA ILE A 5 -78.09 -9.71 -8.30
C ILE A 5 -76.70 -10.39 -8.20
N ILE A 6 -75.81 -10.06 -9.13
CA ILE A 6 -74.40 -10.48 -9.08
C ILE A 6 -73.62 -9.37 -8.38
N LEU A 7 -73.13 -9.69 -7.20
CA LEU A 7 -72.25 -8.81 -6.40
C LEU A 7 -70.81 -9.01 -6.91
N LEU A 8 -70.24 -8.04 -7.61
CA LEU A 8 -68.85 -8.01 -7.97
C LEU A 8 -68.01 -7.55 -6.75
N LEU A 9 -67.33 -8.46 -6.08
CA LEU A 9 -66.29 -8.15 -5.12
C LEU A 9 -65.01 -7.78 -5.88
N SER A 10 -64.70 -6.47 -5.94
CA SER A 10 -63.39 -5.97 -6.38
C SER A 10 -62.37 -6.18 -5.27
N VAL A 11 -61.55 -7.21 -5.38
CA VAL A 11 -60.38 -7.37 -4.52
C VAL A 11 -59.29 -6.39 -5.02
N ILE A 12 -59.16 -5.28 -4.33
CA ILE A 12 -58.03 -4.34 -4.50
C ILE A 12 -56.83 -5.01 -3.83
N LEU A 13 -55.98 -5.64 -4.62
CA LEU A 13 -54.70 -6.14 -4.19
C LEU A 13 -53.73 -4.97 -4.08
N THR A 14 -53.70 -4.34 -2.91
CA THR A 14 -52.65 -3.32 -2.57
C THR A 14 -51.32 -4.07 -2.46
N THR A 15 -50.55 -4.09 -3.52
CA THR A 15 -49.15 -4.43 -3.49
C THR A 15 -48.46 -3.36 -2.66
N MET A 16 -48.27 -3.65 -1.37
CA MET A 16 -47.31 -2.90 -0.55
C MET A 16 -45.93 -3.18 -1.13
N ILE A 17 -45.46 -2.30 -2.00
CA ILE A 17 -44.04 -2.19 -2.31
C ILE A 17 -43.39 -1.77 -1.00
N SER A 18 -42.92 -2.76 -0.24
CA SER A 18 -42.07 -2.53 0.92
C SER A 18 -40.78 -1.90 0.39
N CYS A 19 -40.77 -0.59 0.28
CA CYS A 19 -39.54 0.15 0.14
C CYS A 19 -38.77 -0.12 1.43
N ARG A 20 -37.90 -1.13 1.44
CA ARG A 20 -36.92 -1.32 2.49
C ARG A 20 -36.06 -0.06 2.47
N THR A 21 -36.42 0.93 3.27
CA THR A 21 -35.51 2.01 3.62
C THR A 21 -34.26 1.34 4.18
N GLN A 22 -33.18 1.38 3.40
CA GLN A 22 -31.89 0.90 3.89
C GLN A 22 -31.59 1.66 5.18
N SER A 23 -31.47 0.91 6.30
CA SER A 23 -31.17 1.50 7.59
C SER A 23 -29.80 2.17 7.52
N VAL A 24 -29.77 3.47 7.73
CA VAL A 24 -28.51 4.23 7.81
C VAL A 24 -27.87 3.92 9.16
N LYS A 25 -26.63 3.44 9.16
CA LYS A 25 -25.83 3.26 10.38
C LYS A 25 -25.38 4.63 10.88
N GLU A 26 -25.63 4.95 12.14
CA GLU A 26 -25.17 6.20 12.76
C GLU A 26 -24.13 5.89 13.84
N VAL A 27 -23.01 6.63 13.82
CA VAL A 27 -21.91 6.54 14.79
C VAL A 27 -21.30 7.92 15.06
N ASP A 28 -20.52 8.05 16.12
CA ASP A 28 -19.75 9.29 16.35
C ASP A 28 -18.59 9.38 15.36
N ILE A 29 -17.87 8.26 15.14
CA ILE A 29 -16.68 8.21 14.29
C ILE A 29 -16.79 7.05 13.32
N CYS A 30 -16.64 7.34 12.04
CA CYS A 30 -16.55 6.36 10.97
C CYS A 30 -15.12 6.35 10.40
N ILE A 31 -14.48 5.19 10.40
CA ILE A 31 -13.10 5.01 9.92
C ILE A 31 -13.14 4.15 8.67
N TYR A 32 -12.52 4.63 7.60
CA TYR A 32 -12.40 3.94 6.32
C TYR A 32 -10.94 3.48 6.11
N GLY A 33 -10.73 2.17 5.94
CA GLY A 33 -9.44 1.50 5.84
C GLY A 33 -9.02 0.84 7.15
N GLY A 34 -9.04 -0.51 7.18
CA GLY A 34 -8.63 -1.34 8.32
C GLY A 34 -7.11 -1.52 8.44
N THR A 35 -6.32 -0.54 7.97
CA THR A 35 -4.87 -0.50 8.13
C THR A 35 -4.46 -0.45 9.60
N SER A 36 -3.18 -0.51 9.91
CA SER A 36 -2.68 -0.31 11.29
C SER A 36 -3.16 1.02 11.88
N ALA A 37 -3.17 2.09 11.08
CA ALA A 37 -3.68 3.39 11.47
C ALA A 37 -5.18 3.34 11.78
N GLY A 38 -5.98 2.68 10.92
CA GLY A 38 -7.43 2.56 11.11
C GLY A 38 -7.82 1.75 12.33
N VAL A 39 -7.15 0.64 12.60
CA VAL A 39 -7.37 -0.17 13.80
C VAL A 39 -7.07 0.61 15.07
N ILE A 40 -5.93 1.31 15.12
CA ILE A 40 -5.52 2.07 16.30
C ILE A 40 -6.38 3.32 16.49
N ALA A 41 -6.79 3.98 15.42
CA ALA A 41 -7.77 5.09 15.50
C ALA A 41 -9.11 4.61 16.05
N ALA A 42 -9.62 3.45 15.57
CA ALA A 42 -10.85 2.85 16.06
C ALA A 42 -10.77 2.49 17.54
N TYR A 43 -9.68 1.83 17.94
CA TYR A 43 -9.43 1.47 19.33
C TYR A 43 -9.40 2.69 20.23
N THR A 44 -8.65 3.74 19.87
CA THR A 44 -8.50 4.95 20.65
C THR A 44 -9.83 5.72 20.78
N ALA A 45 -10.59 5.82 19.69
CA ALA A 45 -11.90 6.46 19.69
C ALA A 45 -12.88 5.74 20.62
N GLN A 46 -12.92 4.41 20.58
CA GLN A 46 -13.78 3.61 21.45
C GLN A 46 -13.38 3.73 22.92
N GLN A 47 -12.07 3.72 23.23
CA GLN A 47 -11.57 3.94 24.60
C GLN A 47 -11.93 5.34 25.12
N SER A 48 -12.14 6.30 24.23
CA SER A 48 -12.62 7.66 24.54
C SER A 48 -14.15 7.76 24.65
N GLY A 49 -14.87 6.63 24.68
CA GLY A 49 -16.33 6.56 24.87
C GLY A 49 -17.14 6.96 23.62
N LYS A 50 -16.54 6.91 22.43
CA LYS A 50 -17.23 7.21 21.17
C LYS A 50 -17.80 5.93 20.56
N SER A 51 -18.96 6.03 19.92
CA SER A 51 -19.46 4.98 19.05
C SER A 51 -18.66 4.98 17.74
N VAL A 52 -18.15 3.80 17.33
CA VAL A 52 -17.19 3.66 16.23
C VAL A 52 -17.65 2.58 15.26
N LEU A 53 -17.48 2.84 13.96
CA LEU A 53 -17.54 1.83 12.91
C LEU A 53 -16.23 1.87 12.13
N LEU A 54 -15.59 0.71 11.99
CA LEU A 54 -14.44 0.50 11.10
C LEU A 54 -14.93 -0.18 9.82
N ILE A 55 -14.54 0.38 8.67
CA ILE A 55 -14.86 -0.15 7.34
C ILE A 55 -13.57 -0.59 6.69
N GLU A 56 -13.55 -1.85 6.21
CA GLU A 56 -12.41 -2.42 5.50
C GLU A 56 -12.85 -2.95 4.13
N PRO A 57 -12.27 -2.42 3.04
CA PRO A 57 -12.56 -2.89 1.68
C PRO A 57 -12.19 -4.36 1.44
N GLY A 58 -11.21 -4.87 2.15
CA GLY A 58 -10.77 -6.27 2.12
C GLY A 58 -11.32 -7.10 3.27
N ARG A 59 -10.55 -8.13 3.65
CA ARG A 59 -10.88 -9.09 4.72
C ARG A 59 -9.93 -9.03 5.91
N HIS A 60 -8.86 -8.26 5.81
CA HIS A 60 -7.72 -8.30 6.71
C HIS A 60 -7.54 -6.97 7.43
N LEU A 61 -7.04 -7.02 8.64
CA LEU A 61 -6.73 -5.84 9.44
C LEU A 61 -5.22 -5.70 9.63
N GLY A 62 -4.73 -4.46 9.66
CA GLY A 62 -3.32 -4.15 9.92
C GLY A 62 -2.55 -3.69 8.69
N GLY A 63 -3.14 -3.76 7.48
CA GLY A 63 -2.51 -3.30 6.24
C GLY A 63 -1.15 -3.96 6.00
N MET A 64 -0.11 -3.18 5.73
CA MET A 64 1.24 -3.70 5.47
C MET A 64 1.83 -4.49 6.64
N SER A 65 1.53 -4.11 7.89
CA SER A 65 2.05 -4.84 9.07
C SER A 65 1.57 -6.28 9.15
N SER A 66 0.39 -6.60 8.61
CA SER A 66 -0.14 -7.96 8.47
C SER A 66 -0.05 -8.50 7.04
N GLY A 67 0.34 -7.66 6.10
CA GLY A 67 0.42 -7.94 4.67
C GLY A 67 1.83 -8.19 4.14
N GLY A 68 2.77 -8.64 4.98
CA GLY A 68 4.10 -9.09 4.54
C GLY A 68 5.27 -8.30 5.09
N LEU A 69 5.10 -7.04 5.53
CA LEU A 69 6.15 -6.24 6.13
C LEU A 69 6.39 -6.70 7.58
N GLY A 70 7.03 -7.85 7.72
CA GLY A 70 7.31 -8.48 9.01
C GLY A 70 8.69 -8.12 9.57
N PHE A 71 9.60 -7.64 8.73
CA PHE A 71 10.89 -7.10 9.16
C PHE A 71 10.77 -5.57 9.26
N THR A 72 10.58 -5.07 10.49
CA THR A 72 10.38 -3.64 10.72
C THR A 72 11.63 -2.83 10.43
N ASP A 73 11.50 -1.76 9.65
CA ASP A 73 12.52 -0.73 9.50
C ASP A 73 12.53 0.14 10.76
N ILE A 74 13.26 -0.31 11.79
CA ILE A 74 13.13 0.23 13.14
C ILE A 74 13.62 1.68 13.23
N GLY A 75 14.66 2.04 12.50
CA GLY A 75 15.30 3.34 12.64
C GLY A 75 15.69 3.62 14.09
N ASN A 76 15.23 4.74 14.64
CA ASN A 76 15.38 5.07 16.05
C ASN A 76 14.20 4.53 16.88
N LYS A 77 14.31 3.31 17.41
CA LYS A 77 13.24 2.67 18.18
C LYS A 77 12.80 3.42 19.44
N TYR A 78 13.64 4.29 19.99
CA TYR A 78 13.31 5.06 21.21
C TYR A 78 12.26 6.16 20.95
N VAL A 79 11.99 6.46 19.70
CA VAL A 79 10.91 7.38 19.28
C VAL A 79 9.56 6.66 19.21
N VAL A 80 9.57 5.34 19.09
CA VAL A 80 8.35 4.52 19.03
C VAL A 80 7.73 4.45 20.42
N GLN A 81 6.55 5.05 20.59
CA GLN A 81 5.88 5.21 21.88
C GLN A 81 4.38 4.89 21.80
N GLY A 82 3.68 5.00 22.91
CA GLY A 82 2.23 4.84 23.00
C GLY A 82 1.74 3.50 22.46
N LEU A 83 0.68 3.49 21.69
CA LEU A 83 0.06 2.29 21.14
C LEU A 83 0.92 1.59 20.07
N ALA A 84 1.81 2.31 19.38
CA ALA A 84 2.78 1.67 18.49
C ALA A 84 3.75 0.78 19.28
N LEU A 85 4.27 1.26 20.42
CA LEU A 85 5.11 0.44 21.31
C LEU A 85 4.32 -0.72 21.94
N ASP A 86 3.06 -0.50 22.32
CA ASP A 86 2.17 -1.56 22.84
C ASP A 86 2.00 -2.69 21.82
N PHE A 87 1.88 -2.36 20.52
CA PHE A 87 1.83 -3.37 19.45
C PHE A 87 3.09 -4.25 19.46
N TYR A 88 4.30 -3.67 19.49
CA TYR A 88 5.55 -4.43 19.54
C TYR A 88 5.73 -5.22 20.83
N ARG A 89 5.18 -4.77 21.95
CA ARG A 89 5.14 -5.51 23.20
C ARG A 89 4.18 -6.69 23.18
N ARG A 90 3.02 -6.54 22.54
CA ARG A 90 2.09 -7.67 22.31
C ARG A 90 2.70 -8.73 21.41
N LEU A 91 3.43 -8.31 20.35
CA LEU A 91 4.26 -9.22 19.55
C LEU A 91 5.30 -9.91 20.45
N GLY A 92 6.00 -9.15 21.28
CA GLY A 92 6.96 -9.69 22.25
C GLY A 92 6.33 -10.76 23.15
N THR A 93 5.15 -10.51 23.68
CA THR A 93 4.41 -11.48 24.51
C THR A 93 4.16 -12.79 23.76
N HIS A 94 3.78 -12.72 22.48
CA HIS A 94 3.59 -13.92 21.63
C HIS A 94 4.87 -14.74 21.50
N TYR A 95 6.01 -14.08 21.31
CA TYR A 95 7.32 -14.74 21.14
C TYR A 95 8.11 -14.95 22.44
N GLY A 96 7.51 -14.71 23.59
CA GLY A 96 8.19 -14.86 24.91
C GLY A 96 9.28 -13.82 25.19
N LYS A 97 9.13 -12.59 24.65
CA LYS A 97 10.07 -11.47 24.76
C LYS A 97 9.35 -10.21 25.28
N LEU A 98 10.11 -9.22 25.75
CA LEU A 98 9.53 -7.92 26.12
C LEU A 98 8.97 -7.18 24.91
N GLU A 99 9.71 -7.16 23.81
CA GLU A 99 9.37 -6.52 22.53
C GLU A 99 9.84 -7.41 21.38
N GLN A 100 9.10 -7.43 20.29
CA GLN A 100 9.49 -8.14 19.07
C GLN A 100 9.24 -7.23 17.85
N TRP A 101 10.31 -6.99 17.08
CA TRP A 101 10.34 -6.07 15.94
C TRP A 101 10.36 -6.78 14.59
N ILE A 102 10.57 -8.08 14.61
CA ILE A 102 10.55 -8.96 13.43
C ILE A 102 9.52 -10.04 13.72
N PHE A 103 8.49 -10.17 12.92
CA PHE A 103 7.31 -10.97 13.25
C PHE A 103 6.62 -11.54 12.02
N GLU A 104 5.81 -12.57 12.25
CA GLU A 104 4.99 -13.21 11.22
C GLU A 104 3.73 -12.38 10.93
N PRO A 105 3.31 -12.28 9.64
CA PRO A 105 2.12 -11.51 9.27
C PRO A 105 0.83 -11.93 9.96
N SER A 106 0.60 -13.23 10.10
CA SER A 106 -0.58 -13.79 10.79
C SER A 106 -0.63 -13.44 12.28
N VAL A 107 0.54 -13.35 12.93
CA VAL A 107 0.63 -12.92 14.33
C VAL A 107 0.27 -11.44 14.46
N ALA A 108 0.79 -10.61 13.57
CA ALA A 108 0.43 -9.19 13.54
C ALA A 108 -1.07 -8.98 13.32
N GLU A 109 -1.69 -9.69 12.36
CA GLU A 109 -3.12 -9.61 12.13
C GLU A 109 -3.94 -10.04 13.35
N THR A 110 -3.51 -11.10 14.03
CA THR A 110 -4.15 -11.57 15.25
C THR A 110 -4.16 -10.48 16.34
N ILE A 111 -3.06 -9.73 16.48
CA ILE A 111 -2.96 -8.63 17.45
C ILE A 111 -3.89 -7.48 17.04
N PHE A 112 -3.97 -7.11 15.76
CA PHE A 112 -4.90 -6.07 15.31
C PHE A 112 -6.36 -6.49 15.53
N LYS A 113 -6.71 -7.74 15.25
CA LYS A 113 -8.04 -8.29 15.55
C LYS A 113 -8.34 -8.30 17.06
N ASP A 114 -7.33 -8.51 17.92
CA ASP A 114 -7.49 -8.46 19.37
C ASP A 114 -7.78 -7.03 19.88
N TYR A 115 -7.14 -5.98 19.33
CA TYR A 115 -7.51 -4.59 19.64
C TYR A 115 -8.99 -4.33 19.36
N ILE A 116 -9.48 -4.72 18.19
CA ILE A 116 -10.87 -4.55 17.78
C ILE A 116 -11.83 -5.33 18.68
N LYS A 117 -11.52 -6.61 18.92
CA LYS A 117 -12.35 -7.50 19.75
C LYS A 117 -12.47 -7.01 21.19
N ARG A 118 -11.35 -6.64 21.83
CA ARG A 118 -11.35 -6.15 23.22
C ARG A 118 -12.12 -4.85 23.40
N ALA A 119 -12.08 -4.00 22.38
CA ALA A 119 -12.83 -2.75 22.41
C ALA A 119 -14.32 -2.91 21.98
N GLY A 120 -14.73 -4.09 21.52
CA GLY A 120 -16.10 -4.33 21.05
C GLY A 120 -16.49 -3.52 19.81
N ILE A 121 -15.53 -3.25 18.93
CA ILE A 121 -15.72 -2.41 17.74
C ILE A 121 -16.37 -3.25 16.63
N GLU A 122 -17.42 -2.69 16.01
CA GLU A 122 -18.04 -3.24 14.81
C GLU A 122 -17.15 -2.98 13.59
N VAL A 123 -16.87 -4.04 12.79
CA VAL A 123 -16.13 -3.93 11.54
C VAL A 123 -17.00 -4.41 10.38
N TRP A 124 -17.03 -3.61 9.31
CA TRP A 124 -17.64 -4.00 8.05
C TRP A 124 -16.55 -4.34 7.05
N TYR A 125 -16.30 -5.62 6.88
CA TYR A 125 -15.38 -6.16 5.88
C TYR A 125 -16.03 -6.22 4.50
N GLU A 126 -15.19 -6.23 3.45
CA GLU A 126 -15.63 -6.34 2.05
C GLU A 126 -16.62 -5.25 1.65
N ASN A 127 -16.43 -4.06 2.23
CA ASN A 127 -17.21 -2.87 1.93
C ASN A 127 -16.29 -1.74 1.46
N ARG A 128 -16.42 -1.34 0.19
CA ARG A 128 -15.64 -0.25 -0.39
C ARG A 128 -16.50 0.97 -0.64
N LEU A 129 -15.86 2.13 -0.70
CA LEU A 129 -16.52 3.42 -0.84
C LEU A 129 -17.10 3.60 -2.26
N SER A 130 -18.40 3.78 -2.36
CA SER A 130 -19.10 4.11 -3.61
C SER A 130 -19.28 5.61 -3.78
N ASP A 131 -19.84 6.30 -2.76
CA ASP A 131 -20.19 7.71 -2.86
C ASP A 131 -20.10 8.46 -1.52
N VAL A 132 -20.00 9.78 -1.58
CA VAL A 132 -19.94 10.71 -0.43
C VAL A 132 -20.92 11.84 -0.59
N GLU A 133 -21.82 12.02 0.36
CA GLU A 133 -22.75 13.14 0.45
C GLU A 133 -22.21 14.20 1.41
N LYS A 134 -22.21 15.46 0.99
CA LYS A 134 -21.78 16.60 1.82
C LYS A 134 -22.88 17.63 1.95
N GLN A 135 -22.88 18.30 3.10
CA GLN A 135 -23.63 19.53 3.29
C GLN A 135 -22.65 20.65 3.65
N ARG A 136 -22.50 21.64 2.77
CA ARG A 136 -21.42 22.65 2.84
C ARG A 136 -20.04 21.95 2.93
N ASN A 137 -19.28 22.22 3.97
CA ASN A 137 -17.94 21.70 4.18
C ASN A 137 -17.91 20.49 5.16
N SER A 138 -19.01 19.76 5.30
CA SER A 138 -19.06 18.59 6.16
C SER A 138 -19.61 17.38 5.41
N ILE A 139 -18.96 16.25 5.54
CA ILE A 139 -19.47 14.95 5.10
C ILE A 139 -20.66 14.61 5.99
N THR A 140 -21.78 14.27 5.38
CA THR A 140 -23.00 13.86 6.08
C THR A 140 -23.20 12.36 6.03
N THR A 141 -22.94 11.76 4.88
CA THR A 141 -23.19 10.33 4.63
C THR A 141 -22.16 9.79 3.67
N ILE A 142 -21.69 8.59 3.92
CA ILE A 142 -20.96 7.80 2.93
C ILE A 142 -21.82 6.62 2.50
N THR A 143 -21.71 6.25 1.23
CA THR A 143 -22.34 5.06 0.65
C THR A 143 -21.27 4.04 0.33
N LEU A 144 -21.49 2.82 0.76
CA LEU A 144 -20.59 1.68 0.58
C LEU A 144 -21.26 0.64 -0.31
N GLU A 145 -20.45 -0.01 -1.15
CA GLU A 145 -20.85 -1.17 -1.94
C GLU A 145 -20.05 -2.42 -1.52
N ASP A 146 -20.58 -3.59 -1.82
CA ASP A 146 -19.84 -4.84 -1.66
C ASP A 146 -18.61 -4.84 -2.58
N SER A 147 -17.42 -5.12 -2.02
CA SER A 147 -16.16 -5.05 -2.77
C SER A 147 -16.04 -6.11 -3.86
N LYS A 148 -16.67 -7.28 -3.67
CA LYS A 148 -16.62 -8.41 -4.61
C LYS A 148 -17.76 -8.42 -5.61
N HIS A 149 -18.94 -8.06 -5.13
CA HIS A 149 -20.19 -8.15 -5.88
C HIS A 149 -20.93 -6.81 -5.83
N PRO A 150 -20.37 -5.74 -6.42
CA PRO A 150 -20.98 -4.42 -6.35
C PRO A 150 -22.39 -4.45 -6.94
N ASN A 151 -23.35 -4.10 -6.10
CA ASN A 151 -24.77 -4.06 -6.47
C ASN A 151 -25.45 -2.93 -5.70
N HIS A 152 -25.98 -1.95 -6.42
CA HIS A 152 -26.61 -0.77 -5.82
C HIS A 152 -27.75 -1.07 -4.85
N THR A 153 -28.40 -2.24 -4.97
CA THR A 153 -29.49 -2.65 -4.09
C THR A 153 -29.03 -3.10 -2.71
N THR A 154 -27.73 -3.46 -2.58
CA THR A 154 -27.12 -3.91 -1.32
C THR A 154 -26.22 -2.85 -0.68
N ASN A 155 -26.13 -1.67 -1.28
CA ASN A 155 -25.32 -0.57 -0.75
C ASN A 155 -25.72 -0.23 0.68
N ARG A 156 -24.74 0.09 1.50
CA ARG A 156 -24.92 0.50 2.90
C ARG A 156 -24.63 1.98 3.06
N LYS A 157 -25.35 2.66 3.93
CA LYS A 157 -25.12 4.07 4.24
C LYS A 157 -24.68 4.24 5.69
N VAL A 158 -23.69 5.13 5.88
CA VAL A 158 -23.17 5.48 7.21
C VAL A 158 -23.19 6.98 7.38
N ARG A 159 -23.73 7.44 8.51
CA ARG A 159 -23.61 8.82 9.01
C ARG A 159 -22.67 8.85 10.19
N ALA A 160 -21.80 9.85 10.24
CA ALA A 160 -20.93 10.06 11.38
C ALA A 160 -20.71 11.56 11.64
N LYS A 161 -20.32 11.88 12.88
CA LYS A 161 -19.91 13.26 13.22
C LYS A 161 -18.52 13.56 12.68
N VAL A 162 -17.62 12.56 12.72
CA VAL A 162 -16.25 12.64 12.21
C VAL A 162 -15.97 11.42 11.35
N PHE A 163 -15.24 11.62 10.25
CA PHE A 163 -14.73 10.59 9.38
C PHE A 163 -13.19 10.57 9.44
N ILE A 164 -12.59 9.39 9.30
CA ILE A 164 -11.14 9.22 9.22
C ILE A 164 -10.82 8.34 8.03
N ASP A 165 -10.05 8.85 7.07
CA ASP A 165 -9.56 8.06 5.93
C ASP A 165 -8.19 7.48 6.28
N CYS A 166 -8.16 6.18 6.58
CA CYS A 166 -6.96 5.40 6.87
C CYS A 166 -6.57 4.46 5.73
N SER A 167 -7.14 4.64 4.53
CA SER A 167 -6.78 3.86 3.34
C SER A 167 -5.44 4.33 2.76
N TYR A 168 -4.76 3.44 2.01
CA TYR A 168 -3.53 3.78 1.31
C TYR A 168 -3.76 4.63 0.07
N GLU A 169 -4.99 4.64 -0.45
CA GLU A 169 -5.38 5.34 -1.68
C GLU A 169 -5.99 6.72 -1.44
N GLY A 170 -6.50 7.00 -0.23
CA GLY A 170 -7.19 8.25 0.09
C GLY A 170 -8.52 8.41 -0.67
N ASP A 171 -9.29 7.34 -0.83
CA ASP A 171 -10.53 7.38 -1.60
C ASP A 171 -11.61 8.22 -0.94
N LEU A 172 -11.74 8.16 0.39
CA LEU A 172 -12.70 8.99 1.11
C LEU A 172 -12.31 10.46 1.04
N MET A 173 -11.03 10.77 1.17
CA MET A 173 -10.48 12.11 0.99
C MET A 173 -10.83 12.66 -0.40
N ALA A 174 -10.49 11.93 -1.46
CA ALA A 174 -10.70 12.35 -2.84
C ALA A 174 -12.18 12.53 -3.19
N LYS A 175 -13.03 11.54 -2.85
CA LYS A 175 -14.49 11.62 -3.09
C LYS A 175 -15.18 12.70 -2.26
N SER A 176 -14.58 13.14 -1.16
CA SER A 176 -15.04 14.27 -0.37
C SER A 176 -14.70 15.65 -0.97
N GLY A 177 -13.95 15.67 -2.08
CA GLY A 177 -13.55 16.91 -2.76
C GLY A 177 -12.45 17.67 -2.01
N VAL A 178 -11.61 16.97 -1.26
CA VAL A 178 -10.38 17.50 -0.67
C VAL A 178 -9.31 17.60 -1.74
N SER A 179 -8.55 18.70 -1.73
CA SER A 179 -7.43 18.88 -2.64
C SER A 179 -6.30 17.89 -2.34
N TYR A 180 -5.76 17.26 -3.39
CA TYR A 180 -4.62 16.35 -3.30
C TYR A 180 -3.73 16.44 -4.55
N ILE A 181 -2.59 15.80 -4.48
CA ILE A 181 -1.66 15.64 -5.58
C ILE A 181 -1.31 14.16 -5.76
N VAL A 182 -1.06 13.76 -7.02
CA VAL A 182 -0.46 12.49 -7.41
C VAL A 182 0.83 12.78 -8.18
N GLY A 183 1.87 12.02 -7.90
CA GLY A 183 3.18 12.23 -8.51
C GLY A 183 4.06 13.16 -7.68
N ARG A 184 5.11 13.68 -8.30
CA ARG A 184 6.20 14.41 -7.63
C ARG A 184 6.15 15.90 -7.95
N GLU A 185 6.25 16.74 -6.94
CA GLU A 185 6.40 18.18 -7.12
C GLU A 185 7.82 18.52 -7.63
N ALA A 186 7.94 19.62 -8.36
CA ALA A 186 9.24 20.17 -8.64
C ALA A 186 9.90 20.72 -7.36
N ASN A 187 11.23 20.64 -7.25
CA ASN A 187 11.98 21.23 -6.13
C ASN A 187 11.60 22.69 -5.85
N SER A 188 11.32 23.45 -6.90
CA SER A 188 10.95 24.87 -6.79
C SER A 188 9.62 25.13 -6.09
N GLN A 189 8.73 24.14 -6.00
CA GLN A 189 7.39 24.33 -5.41
C GLN A 189 7.46 24.61 -3.90
N TYR A 190 8.36 23.91 -3.19
CA TYR A 190 8.54 24.06 -1.75
C TYR A 190 9.99 24.45 -1.37
N GLY A 191 10.83 24.80 -2.35
CA GLY A 191 12.24 25.11 -2.12
C GLY A 191 13.07 23.90 -1.68
N GLU A 192 12.68 22.71 -2.08
CA GLU A 192 13.33 21.43 -1.76
C GLU A 192 14.54 21.17 -2.68
N THR A 193 15.30 20.11 -2.38
CA THR A 193 16.50 19.74 -3.13
C THR A 193 16.51 18.29 -3.62
N TYR A 194 15.62 17.44 -3.12
CA TYR A 194 15.59 16.01 -3.43
C TYR A 194 14.22 15.56 -3.96
N ASN A 195 13.35 16.50 -4.31
CA ASN A 195 12.03 16.18 -4.86
C ASN A 195 12.06 16.15 -6.39
N GLY A 196 11.00 15.57 -7.00
CA GLY A 196 10.90 15.43 -8.45
C GLY A 196 11.79 14.31 -9.01
N VAL A 197 12.27 14.51 -10.24
CA VAL A 197 13.19 13.58 -10.90
C VAL A 197 14.55 13.59 -10.20
N GLU A 198 15.07 12.40 -9.85
CA GLU A 198 16.36 12.26 -9.20
C GLU A 198 17.12 11.04 -9.73
N LEU A 199 18.37 11.26 -10.17
CA LEU A 199 19.31 10.20 -10.55
C LEU A 199 20.34 10.02 -9.43
N MET A 200 20.20 8.96 -8.64
CA MET A 200 21.10 8.61 -7.53
C MET A 200 21.70 7.21 -7.70
N ASP A 201 22.74 6.92 -6.92
CA ASP A 201 23.50 5.67 -7.07
C ASP A 201 22.94 4.48 -6.30
N ARG A 202 21.97 4.69 -5.39
CA ARG A 202 21.34 3.60 -4.62
C ARG A 202 20.25 2.93 -5.43
N HIS A 203 20.08 1.62 -5.24
CA HIS A 203 19.17 0.78 -6.01
C HIS A 203 19.28 0.99 -7.52
N GLN A 204 20.52 1.20 -7.97
CA GLN A 204 20.89 1.58 -9.34
C GLN A 204 21.51 0.39 -10.09
N PHE A 205 21.37 0.40 -11.41
CA PHE A 205 22.17 -0.43 -12.28
C PHE A 205 23.61 0.07 -12.32
N PRO A 206 24.61 -0.85 -12.28
CA PRO A 206 25.99 -0.50 -12.57
C PRO A 206 26.13 0.02 -14.01
N ASP A 207 27.24 0.69 -14.29
CA ASP A 207 27.57 1.08 -15.65
C ASP A 207 27.76 -0.13 -16.56
N GLY A 208 27.43 0.04 -17.85
CA GLY A 208 27.61 -1.00 -18.87
C GLY A 208 26.41 -1.94 -19.10
N ILE A 209 25.26 -1.73 -18.43
CA ILE A 209 24.04 -2.48 -18.75
C ILE A 209 23.47 -1.97 -20.08
N ASP A 210 23.55 -2.79 -21.11
CA ASP A 210 23.02 -2.50 -22.45
C ASP A 210 21.47 -2.56 -22.43
N PRO A 211 20.78 -1.56 -22.99
CA PRO A 211 19.31 -1.46 -22.95
C PRO A 211 18.58 -2.28 -24.04
N TYR A 212 19.28 -2.81 -25.02
CA TYR A 212 18.66 -3.39 -26.21
C TYR A 212 18.48 -4.90 -26.12
N LYS A 213 17.48 -5.45 -26.80
CA LYS A 213 17.20 -6.89 -26.84
C LYS A 213 18.43 -7.67 -27.38
N ILE A 214 19.06 -7.14 -28.44
CA ILE A 214 20.35 -7.63 -28.93
C ILE A 214 21.41 -6.60 -28.51
N LYS A 215 22.42 -7.03 -27.75
CA LYS A 215 23.47 -6.14 -27.23
C LYS A 215 24.13 -5.33 -28.35
N GLY A 216 24.20 -4.03 -28.18
CA GLY A 216 24.83 -3.09 -29.13
C GLY A 216 23.97 -2.79 -30.36
N ASP A 217 22.80 -3.39 -30.52
CA ASP A 217 21.91 -3.15 -31.67
C ASP A 217 20.64 -2.40 -31.23
N SER A 218 20.67 -1.07 -31.41
CA SER A 218 19.54 -0.20 -31.10
C SER A 218 18.28 -0.47 -31.93
N THR A 219 18.41 -1.14 -33.08
CA THR A 219 17.29 -1.47 -33.98
C THR A 219 16.52 -2.68 -33.48
N SER A 220 17.08 -3.48 -32.57
CA SER A 220 16.43 -4.66 -31.98
C SER A 220 15.31 -4.32 -30.98
N GLY A 221 15.19 -3.05 -30.60
CA GLY A 221 14.23 -2.54 -29.63
C GLY A 221 14.69 -2.73 -28.18
N LEU A 222 13.99 -2.05 -27.25
CA LEU A 222 14.35 -2.05 -25.83
C LEU A 222 13.94 -3.32 -25.11
N ILE A 223 14.73 -3.67 -24.10
CA ILE A 223 14.34 -4.68 -23.10
C ILE A 223 13.13 -4.14 -22.32
N TYR A 224 12.28 -5.08 -21.85
CA TYR A 224 11.07 -4.75 -21.07
C TYR A 224 11.38 -3.89 -19.84
N GLY A 225 10.52 -2.91 -19.58
CA GLY A 225 10.60 -2.03 -18.42
C GLY A 225 11.57 -0.86 -18.58
N ILE A 226 12.05 -0.56 -19.80
CA ILE A 226 12.83 0.63 -20.11
C ILE A 226 11.95 1.65 -20.84
N ASN A 227 11.88 2.86 -20.28
CA ASN A 227 11.21 3.99 -20.91
C ASN A 227 12.10 4.57 -22.03
N PRO A 228 11.59 4.67 -23.27
CA PRO A 228 12.37 5.24 -24.39
C PRO A 228 12.54 6.77 -24.31
N ALA A 229 11.73 7.44 -23.50
CA ALA A 229 11.82 8.89 -23.33
C ALA A 229 13.14 9.30 -22.63
N PRO A 230 13.72 10.44 -22.96
CA PRO A 230 14.87 10.96 -22.19
C PRO A 230 14.45 11.26 -20.75
N VAL A 231 15.38 11.08 -19.82
CA VAL A 231 15.18 11.49 -18.43
C VAL A 231 15.14 13.03 -18.34
N ASN A 232 14.20 13.57 -17.58
CA ASN A 232 14.14 15.00 -17.29
C ASN A 232 15.28 15.43 -16.35
N SER A 233 15.52 16.74 -16.25
CA SER A 233 16.50 17.28 -15.31
C SER A 233 16.09 17.01 -13.86
N ASN A 234 17.07 16.77 -13.00
CA ASN A 234 16.85 16.61 -11.55
C ASN A 234 16.04 17.77 -10.99
N GLY A 235 15.13 17.45 -10.07
CA GLY A 235 14.22 18.42 -9.46
C GLY A 235 13.01 18.81 -10.30
N THR A 236 12.80 18.19 -11.48
CA THR A 236 11.61 18.41 -12.31
C THR A 236 10.43 17.59 -11.77
N GLY A 237 9.29 18.23 -11.54
CA GLY A 237 8.06 17.51 -11.13
C GLY A 237 7.43 16.71 -12.25
N ASP A 238 6.72 15.64 -11.89
CA ASP A 238 5.94 14.81 -12.83
C ASP A 238 4.75 14.11 -12.15
N LYS A 239 4.06 13.22 -12.87
CA LYS A 239 2.91 12.46 -12.38
C LYS A 239 3.25 11.02 -11.96
N LYS A 240 4.54 10.66 -11.95
CA LYS A 240 4.96 9.31 -11.61
C LYS A 240 4.95 9.13 -10.10
N VAL A 241 4.61 7.93 -9.66
CA VAL A 241 4.68 7.50 -8.27
C VAL A 241 5.72 6.39 -8.12
N GLN A 242 6.20 6.21 -6.91
CA GLN A 242 7.15 5.14 -6.55
C GLN A 242 6.62 3.77 -6.98
N ALA A 243 7.52 2.92 -7.45
CA ALA A 243 7.17 1.55 -7.84
C ALA A 243 6.60 0.75 -6.67
N TYR A 244 5.51 0.02 -6.92
CA TYR A 244 4.94 -0.89 -5.94
C TYR A 244 5.58 -2.27 -6.04
N ASN A 245 5.48 -3.00 -4.94
CA ASN A 245 5.85 -4.42 -4.88
C ASN A 245 4.98 -5.17 -3.88
N PHE A 246 5.30 -6.45 -3.66
CA PHE A 246 4.85 -7.20 -2.50
C PHE A 246 6.02 -7.45 -1.55
N ARG A 247 5.78 -7.37 -0.25
CA ARG A 247 6.68 -7.95 0.75
C ARG A 247 6.38 -9.44 0.81
N ILE A 248 7.38 -10.27 0.48
CA ILE A 248 7.14 -11.67 0.16
C ILE A 248 7.54 -12.56 1.34
N THR A 249 6.57 -13.33 1.82
CA THR A 249 6.81 -14.34 2.85
C THR A 249 7.00 -15.71 2.20
N LEU A 250 8.18 -16.27 2.37
CA LEU A 250 8.50 -17.66 1.97
C LEU A 250 8.96 -18.46 3.19
N THR A 251 9.00 -19.79 3.06
CA THR A 251 9.57 -20.71 4.05
C THR A 251 10.36 -21.83 3.36
N ASN A 252 11.42 -22.30 4.03
CA ASN A 252 12.17 -23.47 3.60
C ASN A 252 11.86 -24.72 4.44
N ARG A 253 10.91 -24.65 5.37
CA ARG A 253 10.47 -25.79 6.17
C ARG A 253 9.63 -26.74 5.32
N PRO A 254 10.04 -27.97 5.06
CA PRO A 254 9.35 -28.88 4.14
C PRO A 254 7.90 -29.14 4.51
N GLU A 255 7.60 -29.24 5.83
CA GLU A 255 6.26 -29.49 6.35
C GLU A 255 5.28 -28.32 6.15
N ASN A 256 5.82 -27.09 6.09
CA ASN A 256 5.06 -25.86 5.95
C ASN A 256 5.10 -25.27 4.52
N ARG A 257 5.85 -25.87 3.60
CA ARG A 257 6.14 -25.30 2.29
C ARG A 257 5.16 -25.75 1.21
N ILE A 258 4.72 -24.79 0.41
CA ILE A 258 4.03 -24.99 -0.88
C ILE A 258 5.00 -24.56 -1.98
N PRO A 259 5.34 -25.42 -2.94
CA PRO A 259 6.27 -25.08 -4.02
C PRO A 259 5.80 -23.88 -4.84
N ILE A 260 6.74 -23.04 -5.27
CA ILE A 260 6.46 -21.94 -6.19
C ILE A 260 6.17 -22.53 -7.58
N THR A 261 4.99 -22.25 -8.10
CA THR A 261 4.54 -22.71 -9.40
C THR A 261 4.59 -21.60 -10.44
N LYS A 262 4.64 -21.98 -11.71
CA LYS A 262 4.59 -21.05 -12.83
C LYS A 262 3.24 -20.33 -12.85
N PRO A 263 3.20 -18.99 -12.79
CA PRO A 263 1.93 -18.27 -12.91
C PRO A 263 1.39 -18.29 -14.34
N ASP A 264 0.07 -18.14 -14.50
CA ASP A 264 -0.59 -18.23 -15.81
C ASP A 264 -0.06 -17.21 -16.82
N ASN A 265 0.21 -15.99 -16.39
CA ASN A 265 0.72 -14.90 -17.24
C ASN A 265 2.26 -14.78 -17.20
N TYR A 266 2.96 -15.88 -16.97
CA TYR A 266 4.42 -15.90 -16.94
C TYR A 266 5.02 -15.50 -18.29
N ASN A 267 5.93 -14.52 -18.24
CA ASN A 267 6.71 -14.10 -19.39
C ASN A 267 8.19 -13.89 -19.00
N PRO A 268 9.11 -14.79 -19.38
CA PRO A 268 10.52 -14.71 -18.98
C PRO A 268 11.22 -13.46 -19.52
N SER A 269 10.74 -12.85 -20.61
CA SER A 269 11.35 -11.64 -21.16
C SER A 269 11.24 -10.42 -20.22
N ARG A 270 10.36 -10.47 -19.24
CA ARG A 270 10.24 -9.42 -18.20
C ARG A 270 11.49 -9.37 -17.29
N TYR A 271 12.27 -10.44 -17.23
CA TYR A 271 13.41 -10.58 -16.31
C TYR A 271 14.78 -10.51 -17.04
N GLU A 272 14.79 -10.06 -18.29
CA GLU A 272 16.01 -9.97 -19.08
C GLU A 272 17.05 -9.03 -18.48
N LEU A 273 16.62 -7.89 -17.91
CA LEU A 273 17.52 -6.97 -17.22
C LEU A 273 18.17 -7.59 -15.97
N LEU A 274 17.51 -8.55 -15.31
CA LEU A 274 18.11 -9.29 -14.21
C LEU A 274 19.29 -10.15 -14.70
N LEU A 275 19.15 -10.78 -15.86
CA LEU A 275 20.27 -11.53 -16.48
C LEU A 275 21.42 -10.62 -16.89
N ARG A 276 21.12 -9.43 -17.45
CA ARG A 276 22.14 -8.43 -17.77
C ARG A 276 22.91 -8.00 -16.53
N LEU A 277 22.20 -7.79 -15.41
CA LEU A 277 22.83 -7.46 -14.13
C LEU A 277 23.72 -8.60 -13.63
N LYS A 278 23.24 -9.85 -13.71
CA LYS A 278 23.99 -11.04 -13.29
C LYS A 278 25.31 -11.22 -14.07
N GLU A 279 25.34 -10.84 -15.35
CA GLU A 279 26.57 -10.93 -16.15
C GLU A 279 27.69 -10.04 -15.62
N LEU A 280 27.37 -8.84 -15.10
CA LEU A 280 28.33 -7.92 -14.50
C LEU A 280 28.57 -8.19 -13.01
N HIS A 281 27.54 -8.67 -12.32
CA HIS A 281 27.58 -9.03 -10.88
C HIS A 281 27.12 -10.48 -10.69
N PRO A 282 28.02 -11.46 -10.87
CA PRO A 282 27.68 -12.88 -10.68
C PRO A 282 27.19 -13.15 -9.26
N TRP A 283 26.10 -13.93 -9.16
CA TRP A 283 25.56 -14.36 -7.87
C TRP A 283 26.25 -15.62 -7.37
N ASN A 284 26.46 -15.70 -6.06
CA ASN A 284 26.98 -16.88 -5.37
C ASN A 284 25.87 -17.65 -4.64
N LYS A 285 24.77 -16.96 -4.27
CA LYS A 285 23.62 -17.52 -3.57
C LYS A 285 22.32 -16.85 -4.00
N HIS A 286 21.19 -17.51 -3.77
CA HIS A 286 19.87 -16.98 -4.11
C HIS A 286 19.53 -15.64 -3.39
N THR A 287 20.10 -15.41 -2.21
CA THR A 287 19.93 -14.16 -1.45
C THR A 287 20.68 -12.96 -2.06
N ASP A 288 21.49 -13.16 -3.11
CA ASP A 288 22.13 -12.06 -3.83
C ASP A 288 21.17 -11.37 -4.82
N VAL A 289 19.96 -11.95 -5.02
CA VAL A 289 18.93 -11.44 -5.96
C VAL A 289 17.99 -10.45 -5.28
N PHE A 290 17.76 -10.61 -3.96
CA PHE A 290 16.78 -9.84 -3.21
C PHE A 290 17.32 -9.44 -1.83
N ILE A 291 16.71 -8.44 -1.18
CA ILE A 291 16.86 -8.30 0.28
C ILE A 291 16.09 -9.45 0.92
N TRP A 292 16.81 -10.31 1.59
CA TRP A 292 16.28 -11.52 2.21
C TRP A 292 16.39 -11.41 3.71
N SER A 293 15.29 -11.13 4.38
CA SER A 293 15.25 -10.94 5.82
C SER A 293 14.59 -12.12 6.52
N ASP A 294 15.29 -12.71 7.49
CA ASP A 294 14.77 -13.84 8.24
C ASP A 294 13.72 -13.39 9.27
N MET A 295 12.60 -14.09 9.30
CA MET A 295 11.54 -13.95 10.28
C MET A 295 11.45 -15.21 11.17
N PRO A 296 10.70 -15.13 12.30
CA PRO A 296 10.47 -16.30 13.15
C PRO A 296 9.90 -17.49 12.36
N ASN A 297 10.11 -18.68 12.91
CA ASN A 297 9.58 -19.95 12.39
C ASN A 297 10.07 -20.32 10.97
N GLY A 298 11.26 -19.84 10.57
CA GLY A 298 11.86 -20.17 9.26
C GLY A 298 11.11 -19.54 8.09
N LYS A 299 10.52 -18.39 8.31
CA LYS A 299 9.89 -17.55 7.29
C LYS A 299 10.79 -16.38 6.89
N THR A 300 10.41 -15.68 5.82
CA THR A 300 11.16 -14.53 5.30
C THR A 300 10.24 -13.35 5.05
N ASP A 301 10.84 -12.16 5.09
CA ASP A 301 10.34 -10.95 4.45
C ASP A 301 11.33 -10.58 3.32
N ILE A 302 10.90 -10.74 2.07
CA ILE A 302 11.73 -10.42 0.91
C ILE A 302 11.31 -9.08 0.34
N ASN A 303 12.28 -8.19 0.13
CA ASN A 303 12.10 -6.86 -0.42
C ASN A 303 12.93 -6.66 -1.70
N ASN A 304 12.84 -5.47 -2.29
CA ASN A 304 13.64 -5.06 -3.45
C ASN A 304 15.13 -5.01 -3.13
N PHE A 305 15.95 -5.21 -4.17
CA PHE A 305 17.41 -5.08 -4.08
C PHE A 305 18.05 -4.66 -5.39
N GLY A 306 18.91 -3.63 -5.35
CA GLY A 306 19.72 -3.24 -6.50
C GLY A 306 18.91 -2.65 -7.67
N GLY A 307 19.51 -2.70 -8.86
CA GLY A 307 18.93 -2.08 -10.06
C GLY A 307 17.72 -2.82 -10.64
N PHE A 308 17.66 -4.14 -10.45
CA PHE A 308 16.50 -4.97 -10.82
C PHE A 308 16.00 -5.73 -9.61
N SER A 309 14.71 -5.63 -9.32
CA SER A 309 14.17 -6.15 -8.07
C SER A 309 12.69 -6.54 -8.18
N THR A 310 12.06 -6.73 -7.02
CA THR A 310 10.61 -6.94 -6.88
C THR A 310 9.78 -5.68 -7.13
N ASP A 311 10.40 -4.50 -7.15
CA ASP A 311 9.74 -3.24 -7.54
C ASP A 311 9.36 -3.28 -9.02
N VAL A 312 8.07 -3.12 -9.32
CA VAL A 312 7.55 -3.17 -10.69
C VAL A 312 7.50 -1.76 -11.26
N ILE A 313 8.68 -1.25 -11.63
CA ILE A 313 8.87 0.14 -12.04
C ILE A 313 8.03 0.48 -13.27
N GLY A 314 7.26 1.57 -13.20
CA GLY A 314 6.49 2.12 -14.31
C GLY A 314 5.08 1.55 -14.49
N GLU A 315 4.70 0.48 -13.81
CA GLU A 315 3.45 -0.23 -14.05
C GLU A 315 2.29 0.19 -13.13
N ASN A 316 2.52 1.18 -12.26
CA ASN A 316 1.55 1.61 -11.23
C ASN A 316 1.23 3.12 -11.24
N TRP A 317 1.71 3.89 -12.22
CA TRP A 317 1.52 5.35 -12.23
C TRP A 317 0.04 5.76 -12.23
N ASN A 318 -0.82 4.95 -12.86
CA ASN A 318 -2.26 5.22 -12.92
C ASN A 318 -3.02 4.75 -11.68
N TYR A 319 -2.40 3.92 -10.82
CA TYR A 319 -3.08 3.29 -9.67
C TYR A 319 -3.79 4.29 -8.73
N PRO A 320 -3.17 5.43 -8.35
CA PRO A 320 -3.79 6.35 -7.39
C PRO A 320 -5.18 6.84 -7.80
N ASP A 321 -5.36 7.22 -9.07
CA ASP A 321 -6.61 7.77 -9.61
C ASP A 321 -7.45 6.77 -10.41
N ALA A 322 -7.01 5.51 -10.46
CA ALA A 322 -7.74 4.44 -11.13
C ALA A 322 -9.04 4.08 -10.38
N ASP A 323 -10.00 3.57 -11.12
CA ASP A 323 -11.14 2.88 -10.53
C ASP A 323 -10.77 1.52 -9.93
N TYR A 324 -11.71 0.87 -9.28
CA TYR A 324 -11.45 -0.39 -8.60
C TYR A 324 -11.11 -1.54 -9.55
N GLU A 325 -11.60 -1.54 -10.78
CA GLU A 325 -11.30 -2.57 -11.79
C GLU A 325 -9.87 -2.43 -12.28
N GLU A 326 -9.45 -1.21 -12.60
CA GLU A 326 -8.08 -0.94 -13.05
C GLU A 326 -7.07 -1.19 -11.91
N ARG A 327 -7.39 -0.82 -10.66
CA ARG A 327 -6.55 -1.16 -9.50
C ARG A 327 -6.42 -2.67 -9.32
N ALA A 328 -7.50 -3.43 -9.49
CA ALA A 328 -7.45 -4.89 -9.42
C ALA A 328 -6.58 -5.48 -10.54
N ARG A 329 -6.62 -4.91 -11.76
CA ARG A 329 -5.76 -5.30 -12.87
C ARG A 329 -4.28 -5.03 -12.58
N ILE A 330 -3.97 -3.85 -12.04
CA ILE A 330 -2.60 -3.46 -11.64
C ILE A 330 -2.10 -4.39 -10.52
N TRP A 331 -2.94 -4.65 -9.51
CA TRP A 331 -2.62 -5.57 -8.41
C TRP A 331 -2.28 -6.96 -8.95
N LYS A 332 -3.13 -7.50 -9.82
CA LYS A 332 -2.92 -8.82 -10.43
C LYS A 332 -1.66 -8.88 -11.29
N PHE A 333 -1.35 -7.81 -12.02
CA PHE A 333 -0.11 -7.72 -12.79
C PHE A 333 1.13 -7.79 -11.89
N HIS A 334 1.12 -7.07 -10.75
CA HIS A 334 2.22 -7.10 -9.77
C HIS A 334 2.37 -8.50 -9.13
N GLU A 335 1.25 -9.18 -8.85
CA GLU A 335 1.26 -10.56 -8.37
C GLU A 335 1.93 -11.48 -9.40
N ASP A 336 1.47 -11.45 -10.66
CA ASP A 336 1.99 -12.31 -11.73
C ASP A 336 3.48 -12.02 -12.02
N TYR A 337 3.87 -10.74 -12.00
CA TYR A 337 5.27 -10.35 -12.14
C TYR A 337 6.12 -10.92 -11.01
N THR A 338 5.70 -10.74 -9.76
CA THR A 338 6.49 -11.15 -8.61
C THR A 338 6.58 -12.66 -8.48
N LYS A 339 5.45 -13.37 -8.61
CA LYS A 339 5.44 -14.84 -8.64
C LYS A 339 6.26 -15.40 -9.82
N GLY A 340 6.17 -14.75 -10.97
CA GLY A 340 6.96 -15.10 -12.14
C GLY A 340 8.46 -14.88 -11.94
N LEU A 341 8.86 -13.82 -11.24
CA LEU A 341 10.26 -13.56 -10.90
C LEU A 341 10.83 -14.66 -9.97
N LEU A 342 10.07 -15.04 -8.93
CA LEU A 342 10.46 -16.14 -8.04
C LEU A 342 10.59 -17.46 -8.82
N TYR A 343 9.63 -17.74 -9.70
CA TYR A 343 9.67 -18.92 -10.58
C TYR A 343 10.88 -18.88 -11.52
N PHE A 344 11.15 -17.72 -12.15
CA PHE A 344 12.27 -17.51 -13.06
C PHE A 344 13.61 -17.84 -12.39
N VAL A 345 13.84 -17.33 -11.18
CA VAL A 345 15.09 -17.57 -10.44
C VAL A 345 15.28 -19.06 -10.12
N GLY A 346 14.21 -19.81 -9.89
CA GLY A 346 14.27 -21.24 -9.59
C GLY A 346 14.31 -22.16 -10.82
N HIS A 347 13.95 -21.69 -12.04
CA HIS A 347 13.71 -22.62 -13.17
C HIS A 347 14.36 -22.22 -14.49
N ASP A 348 14.72 -20.93 -14.71
CA ASP A 348 15.32 -20.53 -15.98
C ASP A 348 16.77 -21.07 -16.10
N GLU A 349 17.05 -21.75 -17.22
CA GLU A 349 18.35 -22.40 -17.43
C GLU A 349 19.53 -21.43 -17.51
N ARG A 350 19.27 -20.13 -17.77
CA ARG A 350 20.28 -19.07 -17.78
C ARG A 350 20.72 -18.66 -16.37
N ILE A 351 19.97 -19.08 -15.34
CA ILE A 351 20.36 -18.94 -13.93
C ILE A 351 21.26 -20.13 -13.56
N PRO A 352 22.38 -19.91 -12.82
CA PRO A 352 23.24 -20.99 -12.37
C PRO A 352 22.46 -22.06 -11.62
N GLU A 353 22.76 -23.34 -11.91
CA GLU A 353 22.06 -24.47 -11.29
C GLU A 353 22.10 -24.43 -9.76
N SER A 354 23.24 -24.02 -9.18
CA SER A 354 23.38 -23.88 -7.73
C SER A 354 22.38 -22.87 -7.13
N ILE A 355 22.10 -21.76 -7.84
CA ILE A 355 21.14 -20.75 -7.42
C ILE A 355 19.71 -21.28 -7.58
N ARG A 356 19.42 -21.94 -8.71
CA ARG A 356 18.09 -22.54 -8.94
C ARG A 356 17.75 -23.56 -7.83
N ASN A 357 18.68 -24.44 -7.52
CA ASN A 357 18.51 -25.47 -6.49
C ASN A 357 18.25 -24.83 -5.10
N GLN A 358 19.01 -23.80 -4.73
CA GLN A 358 18.76 -23.06 -3.50
C GLN A 358 17.37 -22.39 -3.49
N MET A 359 16.93 -21.79 -4.60
CA MET A 359 15.61 -21.14 -4.67
C MET A 359 14.47 -22.16 -4.58
N LEU A 360 14.65 -23.38 -5.12
CA LEU A 360 13.69 -24.48 -5.06
C LEU A 360 13.49 -25.07 -3.65
N GLU A 361 14.39 -24.76 -2.71
CA GLU A 361 14.21 -25.11 -1.30
C GLU A 361 13.15 -24.23 -0.60
N TRP A 362 12.74 -23.12 -1.22
CA TRP A 362 11.78 -22.17 -0.68
C TRP A 362 10.41 -22.27 -1.35
N GLY A 363 9.37 -21.86 -0.63
CA GLY A 363 8.01 -21.85 -1.13
C GLY A 363 7.07 -21.05 -0.23
N TYR A 364 5.81 -20.97 -0.60
CA TYR A 364 4.80 -20.23 0.19
C TYR A 364 4.50 -21.00 1.48
N PRO A 365 4.38 -20.31 2.64
CA PRO A 365 4.04 -20.98 3.90
C PRO A 365 2.57 -21.35 3.95
N LYS A 366 2.25 -22.60 4.34
CA LYS A 366 0.87 -23.09 4.47
C LYS A 366 0.07 -22.38 5.54
N ASP A 367 0.74 -21.82 6.55
CA ASP A 367 0.14 -21.19 7.72
C ASP A 367 -0.01 -19.66 7.60
N GLU A 368 0.40 -19.07 6.47
CA GLU A 368 0.18 -17.65 6.16
C GLU A 368 -0.82 -17.49 5.01
N TYR A 369 -1.63 -16.43 5.07
CA TYR A 369 -2.56 -16.02 3.99
C TYR A 369 -3.44 -17.16 3.48
N THR A 370 -3.98 -17.97 4.38
CA THR A 370 -4.67 -19.24 4.09
C THR A 370 -5.93 -19.07 3.25
N ASP A 371 -6.54 -17.90 3.27
CA ASP A 371 -7.73 -17.53 2.51
C ASP A 371 -7.43 -16.71 1.23
N ASN A 372 -6.13 -16.50 0.93
CA ASN A 372 -5.66 -15.79 -0.27
C ASN A 372 -4.62 -16.59 -1.07
N GLY A 373 -4.76 -17.91 -1.11
CA GLY A 373 -3.85 -18.80 -1.85
C GLY A 373 -2.40 -18.76 -1.36
N HIS A 374 -2.20 -18.50 -0.06
CA HIS A 374 -0.90 -18.39 0.61
C HIS A 374 0.01 -17.26 0.06
N TRP A 375 -0.61 -16.27 -0.57
CA TRP A 375 0.01 -15.05 -1.05
C TRP A 375 -0.49 -13.84 -0.25
N THR A 376 0.37 -12.86 -0.02
CA THR A 376 -0.02 -11.65 0.73
C THR A 376 -1.21 -10.95 0.08
N HIS A 377 -2.14 -10.52 0.92
CA HIS A 377 -3.33 -9.77 0.49
C HIS A 377 -3.05 -8.28 0.22
N GLN A 378 -1.89 -7.76 0.65
CA GLN A 378 -1.59 -6.34 0.58
C GLN A 378 -0.51 -6.04 -0.45
N LEU A 379 -0.86 -5.31 -1.50
CA LEU A 379 0.10 -4.64 -2.37
C LEU A 379 0.75 -3.50 -1.58
N TYR A 380 2.07 -3.37 -1.63
CA TYR A 380 2.76 -2.25 -1.02
C TYR A 380 2.57 -0.99 -1.87
N VAL A 381 1.48 -0.30 -1.60
CA VAL A 381 1.18 1.02 -2.15
C VAL A 381 2.04 2.02 -1.37
N ARG A 382 3.26 2.28 -1.88
CA ARG A 382 4.25 3.13 -1.21
C ARG A 382 3.79 4.58 -1.18
N GLU A 383 3.11 5.02 -2.22
CA GLU A 383 2.60 6.37 -2.40
C GLU A 383 1.41 6.33 -3.36
N ALA A 384 0.33 7.02 -2.99
CA ALA A 384 -0.81 7.22 -3.87
C ALA A 384 -1.14 8.72 -3.94
N ARG A 385 -2.35 9.10 -3.47
CA ARG A 385 -2.70 10.51 -3.31
C ARG A 385 -2.07 11.07 -2.05
N ARG A 386 -1.54 12.28 -2.10
CA ARG A 386 -1.12 13.04 -0.92
C ARG A 386 -2.01 14.26 -0.79
N MET A 387 -2.59 14.47 0.38
CA MET A 387 -3.46 15.60 0.65
C MET A 387 -2.71 16.94 0.50
N ILE A 388 -3.39 17.97 0.04
CA ILE A 388 -2.96 19.37 0.16
C ILE A 388 -3.82 20.01 1.26
N GLY A 389 -3.40 19.82 2.51
CA GLY A 389 -4.12 20.25 3.71
C GLY A 389 -3.79 21.67 4.16
N GLU A 390 -4.04 21.93 5.44
CA GLU A 390 -3.73 23.23 6.07
C GLU A 390 -2.22 23.50 6.18
N LEU A 391 -1.41 22.46 6.23
CA LEU A 391 0.04 22.51 6.21
C LEU A 391 0.57 21.34 5.41
N VAL A 392 1.51 21.58 4.50
CA VAL A 392 2.24 20.53 3.78
C VAL A 392 3.59 20.32 4.49
N MET A 393 3.83 19.13 5.03
CA MET A 393 5.14 18.74 5.54
C MET A 393 6.10 18.57 4.37
N THR A 394 7.31 19.08 4.52
CA THR A 394 8.34 19.13 3.45
C THR A 394 9.68 18.59 3.95
N GLN A 395 10.64 18.44 3.06
CA GLN A 395 12.05 18.16 3.38
C GLN A 395 12.59 19.02 4.51
N HIS A 396 12.18 20.30 4.61
CA HIS A 396 12.67 21.22 5.64
C HIS A 396 12.23 20.80 7.04
N HIS A 397 11.03 20.26 7.19
CA HIS A 397 10.53 19.67 8.45
C HIS A 397 11.31 18.40 8.81
N CYS A 398 11.53 17.48 7.84
CA CYS A 398 12.30 16.27 8.05
C CYS A 398 13.73 16.55 8.52
N GLN A 399 14.35 17.61 7.98
CA GLN A 399 15.72 18.03 8.32
C GLN A 399 15.81 18.94 9.55
N GLY A 400 14.68 19.26 10.21
CA GLY A 400 14.64 20.14 11.36
C GLY A 400 14.97 21.61 11.08
N ARG A 401 14.93 22.04 9.79
CA ARG A 401 15.05 23.44 9.39
C ARG A 401 13.80 24.24 9.69
N GLU A 402 12.66 23.57 9.64
CA GLU A 402 11.36 24.07 10.07
C GLU A 402 10.78 23.11 11.14
N THR A 403 10.03 23.68 12.07
CA THR A 403 9.35 22.88 13.10
C THR A 403 7.91 23.31 13.26
N VAL A 404 7.09 22.42 13.86
CA VAL A 404 5.68 22.66 14.12
C VAL A 404 5.42 22.66 15.62
N THR A 405 4.41 23.42 16.04
CA THR A 405 4.03 23.57 17.47
C THR A 405 2.82 22.70 17.85
N ASP A 406 2.16 22.10 16.85
CA ASP A 406 0.95 21.29 16.97
C ASP A 406 1.24 19.79 16.68
N GLY A 407 2.42 19.31 17.12
CA GLY A 407 2.87 17.94 16.89
C GLY A 407 1.95 16.89 17.53
N ILE A 408 1.56 15.86 16.76
CA ILE A 408 0.73 14.73 17.19
C ILE A 408 1.50 13.41 17.25
N GLY A 409 2.70 13.37 16.69
CA GLY A 409 3.57 12.20 16.64
C GLY A 409 4.97 12.60 16.25
N TRP A 410 5.87 11.61 16.25
CA TRP A 410 7.27 11.76 15.87
C TRP A 410 7.59 10.90 14.66
N ALA A 411 8.33 11.45 13.73
CA ALA A 411 8.98 10.71 12.66
C ALA A 411 10.50 10.68 12.90
N ALA A 412 11.15 9.58 12.56
CA ALA A 412 12.56 9.36 12.85
C ALA A 412 13.22 8.39 11.85
N TYR A 413 12.82 8.45 10.59
CA TYR A 413 13.37 7.64 9.52
C TYR A 413 14.04 8.52 8.46
N THR A 414 14.81 7.92 7.56
CA THR A 414 15.35 8.60 6.39
C THR A 414 14.23 9.04 5.46
N MET A 415 14.43 10.09 4.67
CA MET A 415 13.64 10.28 3.46
C MET A 415 14.01 9.15 2.51
N ASP A 416 13.06 8.29 2.19
CA ASP A 416 13.26 7.01 1.50
C ASP A 416 12.21 6.85 0.39
N SER A 417 12.57 7.27 -0.82
CA SER A 417 11.75 7.15 -2.01
C SER A 417 12.30 6.06 -2.92
N HIS A 418 11.42 5.24 -3.47
CA HIS A 418 11.78 4.19 -4.42
C HIS A 418 11.78 4.68 -5.87
N ASN A 419 12.42 3.89 -6.75
CA ASN A 419 12.47 4.19 -8.18
C ASN A 419 11.06 4.41 -8.77
N CYS A 420 10.93 5.43 -9.60
CA CYS A 420 9.70 5.79 -10.31
C CYS A 420 9.74 5.38 -11.78
N ASP A 421 10.92 5.39 -12.39
CA ASP A 421 11.09 5.09 -13.81
C ASP A 421 12.47 4.45 -14.10
N ARG A 422 12.65 4.02 -15.35
CA ARG A 422 13.92 3.45 -15.84
C ARG A 422 14.19 3.95 -17.26
N HIS A 423 15.35 4.53 -17.47
CA HIS A 423 15.69 5.22 -18.69
C HIS A 423 17.02 4.73 -19.30
N ILE A 424 17.31 5.24 -20.49
CA ILE A 424 18.64 5.16 -21.10
C ILE A 424 19.37 6.46 -20.79
N VAL A 425 20.48 6.36 -20.06
CA VAL A 425 21.37 7.47 -19.75
C VAL A 425 22.78 7.13 -20.23
N ASN A 426 23.35 7.94 -21.10
CA ASN A 426 24.67 7.71 -21.72
C ASN A 426 24.80 6.32 -22.37
N GLY A 427 23.72 5.83 -23.02
CA GLY A 427 23.69 4.52 -23.67
C GLY A 427 23.52 3.31 -22.73
N MET A 428 23.31 3.52 -21.45
CA MET A 428 23.18 2.48 -20.42
C MET A 428 21.83 2.57 -19.71
N VAL A 429 21.40 1.46 -19.14
CA VAL A 429 20.16 1.42 -18.31
C VAL A 429 20.42 2.08 -16.96
N LYS A 430 19.57 3.01 -16.59
CA LYS A 430 19.55 3.65 -15.25
C LYS A 430 18.14 3.75 -14.70
N ASN A 431 17.98 3.45 -13.42
CA ASN A 431 16.77 3.73 -12.67
C ASN A 431 16.75 5.20 -12.24
N GLU A 432 15.55 5.73 -12.03
CA GLU A 432 15.31 7.11 -11.65
C GLU A 432 14.27 7.17 -10.53
N GLY A 433 14.45 8.05 -9.54
CA GLY A 433 13.51 8.36 -8.48
C GLY A 433 13.85 7.78 -7.10
N ASN A 434 14.87 6.93 -6.98
CA ASN A 434 15.30 6.44 -5.66
C ASN A 434 16.07 7.53 -4.93
N VAL A 435 15.62 7.90 -3.73
CA VAL A 435 16.27 8.86 -2.84
C VAL A 435 16.31 8.29 -1.44
N GLU A 436 17.52 8.17 -0.88
CA GLU A 436 17.73 7.75 0.49
C GLU A 436 18.66 8.74 1.20
N ILE A 437 18.05 9.68 1.93
CA ILE A 437 18.78 10.75 2.65
C ILE A 437 18.39 10.69 4.13
N GLY A 438 19.36 10.41 4.97
CA GLY A 438 19.23 10.37 6.42
C GLY A 438 20.16 11.29 7.16
N GLY A 439 20.36 11.03 8.46
CA GLY A 439 21.30 11.77 9.31
C GLY A 439 20.68 12.94 10.05
N PHE A 440 19.36 13.06 10.10
CA PHE A 440 18.65 14.08 10.87
C PHE A 440 17.96 13.50 12.09
N SER A 441 17.71 14.39 13.06
CA SER A 441 17.05 14.04 14.33
C SER A 441 15.56 13.75 14.12
N PRO A 442 14.90 13.06 15.06
CA PRO A 442 13.45 12.95 15.07
C PRO A 442 12.77 14.31 15.02
N TYR A 443 11.66 14.40 14.26
CA TYR A 443 10.91 15.63 14.05
C TYR A 443 9.41 15.40 14.30
N PRO A 444 8.65 16.44 14.74
CA PRO A 444 7.23 16.31 14.99
C PRO A 444 6.41 16.33 13.70
N ILE A 445 5.37 15.51 13.64
CA ILE A 445 4.34 15.54 12.60
C ILE A 445 3.21 16.47 13.06
N SER A 446 2.86 17.47 12.23
CA SER A 446 1.81 18.45 12.52
C SER A 446 0.41 17.84 12.49
N TYR A 447 -0.47 18.25 13.42
CA TYR A 447 -1.91 17.98 13.32
C TYR A 447 -2.52 18.53 12.02
N ARG A 448 -2.05 19.69 11.56
CA ARG A 448 -2.51 20.29 10.29
C ARG A 448 -2.11 19.49 9.05
N ALA A 449 -1.14 18.58 9.16
CA ALA A 449 -0.80 17.67 8.06
C ALA A 449 -1.83 16.54 7.87
N ILE A 450 -2.67 16.25 8.87
CA ILE A 450 -3.73 15.25 8.75
C ILE A 450 -5.13 15.86 8.60
N THR A 451 -5.24 17.20 8.54
CA THR A 451 -6.50 17.91 8.39
C THR A 451 -6.61 18.55 7.01
N PRO A 452 -7.73 18.33 6.30
CA PRO A 452 -8.05 19.09 5.09
C PRO A 452 -8.17 20.60 5.39
N LYS A 453 -8.10 21.41 4.36
CA LYS A 453 -8.42 22.84 4.47
C LYS A 453 -9.87 23.03 4.96
N GLN A 454 -10.06 23.93 5.92
CA GLN A 454 -11.35 24.16 6.57
C GLN A 454 -12.48 24.55 5.59
N ASN A 455 -12.13 25.19 4.48
CA ASN A 455 -13.07 25.54 3.42
C ASN A 455 -13.43 24.36 2.50
N GLU A 456 -12.73 23.24 2.60
CA GLU A 456 -13.00 22.00 1.82
C GLU A 456 -13.81 21.00 2.63
N VAL A 457 -13.24 20.49 3.75
CA VAL A 457 -13.91 19.52 4.64
C VAL A 457 -13.46 19.71 6.09
N GLN A 458 -14.44 19.86 7.00
CA GLN A 458 -14.17 20.17 8.42
C GLN A 458 -14.18 18.94 9.33
N ASN A 459 -14.83 17.86 8.93
CA ASN A 459 -15.04 16.67 9.76
C ASN A 459 -14.35 15.40 9.21
N LEU A 460 -13.23 15.59 8.52
CA LEU A 460 -12.39 14.51 8.00
C LEU A 460 -10.97 14.63 8.54
N LEU A 461 -10.38 13.50 8.90
CA LEU A 461 -8.95 13.34 9.17
C LEU A 461 -8.34 12.36 8.18
N VAL A 462 -7.09 12.60 7.75
CA VAL A 462 -6.40 11.81 6.72
C VAL A 462 -4.98 11.47 7.21
N PRO A 463 -4.82 10.50 8.12
CA PRO A 463 -3.52 10.22 8.73
C PRO A 463 -2.58 9.36 7.86
N VAL A 464 -3.06 8.72 6.79
CA VAL A 464 -2.23 7.87 5.89
C VAL A 464 -1.85 8.64 4.63
N CYS A 465 -2.80 9.13 3.87
CA CYS A 465 -2.57 9.99 2.71
C CYS A 465 -2.41 11.46 3.14
N LEU A 466 -1.60 11.69 4.16
CA LEU A 466 -1.47 12.99 4.82
C LEU A 466 -0.82 14.05 3.90
N SER A 467 -0.82 15.30 4.37
CA SER A 467 -0.33 16.44 3.61
C SER A 467 1.18 16.57 3.72
N THR A 468 1.87 16.05 2.71
CA THR A 468 3.34 16.09 2.58
C THR A 468 3.75 16.34 1.13
N SER A 469 4.96 16.83 0.91
CA SER A 469 5.62 16.71 -0.39
C SER A 469 5.98 15.26 -0.66
N HIS A 470 6.28 14.91 -1.92
CA HIS A 470 6.66 13.54 -2.29
C HIS A 470 7.83 13.02 -1.45
N ILE A 471 8.91 13.81 -1.35
CA ILE A 471 10.11 13.33 -0.66
C ILE A 471 9.96 13.27 0.87
N ALA A 472 9.08 14.09 1.45
CA ALA A 472 8.79 14.03 2.87
C ALA A 472 7.81 12.88 3.22
N TYR A 473 7.10 12.33 2.22
CA TYR A 473 6.22 11.18 2.39
C TYR A 473 7.02 9.87 2.41
N GLY A 474 8.04 9.77 1.59
CA GLY A 474 8.90 8.60 1.42
C GLY A 474 9.77 8.21 2.63
#